data_f029b052e7039acbf9822e74f74e48ca
#
_entry.id   f029b052e7039acbf9822e74f74e48ca
#
_cell.length_a   1.000
_cell.length_b   1.000
_cell.length_c   1.000
_cell.angle_alpha   90.00
_cell.angle_beta   90.00
_cell.angle_gamma   90.00
#
_symmetry.space_group_name_H-M   'P 1'
#
loop_
_entity.id
_entity.type
_entity.pdbx_description
1 polymer ?
#
loop_
_entity_poly.entity_id
_entity_poly.type
_entity_poly.pdbx_seq_one_letter_code
_entity_poly.pdbx_strand_id
1 'polypeptide(L)'
;MLVTAVGCLGVYEFISSRQSYTATAVIQYAGPNASEGLNADGTRIDPSEITSASVINKTIQDLGLTASTESIRPRISVQEVIPEDEETKKETALSNGDEYEYYPTTYAVSFTVDSKDATDYARNVLDSVLTNYFQYYSETHVDADIFPNNASNVSVANYEYIDCVEILRNTANESAAFLRKKAEEKCSFYSVKSGYSFSDLVSEYEYLAKNALNDLYAYVINNKLVRDYQWVSEEPPAMTSFLSVWSFLNASTR
;
A
#
# COMPACT_ATOMS: atom_id res chain seq x y z
N MET A 1 -13.48 -34.07 41.29
CA MET A 1 -13.38 -34.39 39.86
C MET A 1 -14.05 -33.36 38.93
N LEU A 2 -15.11 -32.67 39.34
CA LEU A 2 -15.80 -31.65 38.51
C LEU A 2 -15.00 -30.35 38.32
N VAL A 3 -14.20 -29.92 39.26
CA VAL A 3 -13.44 -28.67 39.22
C VAL A 3 -12.27 -28.72 38.20
N THR A 4 -11.66 -29.91 38.05
CA THR A 4 -10.57 -30.09 37.06
C THR A 4 -11.06 -30.11 35.60
N ALA A 5 -12.27 -30.61 35.36
CA ALA A 5 -12.84 -30.61 34.00
C ALA A 5 -13.20 -29.21 33.50
N VAL A 6 -13.74 -28.35 34.37
CA VAL A 6 -14.08 -26.95 34.05
C VAL A 6 -12.80 -26.12 33.80
N GLY A 7 -11.75 -26.35 34.56
CA GLY A 7 -10.46 -25.68 34.37
C GLY A 7 -9.81 -26.04 33.02
N CYS A 8 -9.86 -27.33 32.63
CA CYS A 8 -9.31 -27.78 31.35
C CYS A 8 -10.10 -27.24 30.13
N LEU A 9 -11.43 -27.15 30.23
CA LEU A 9 -12.26 -26.56 29.17
C LEU A 9 -11.98 -25.06 29.03
N GLY A 10 -11.88 -24.31 30.12
CA GLY A 10 -11.56 -22.88 30.10
C GLY A 10 -10.18 -22.58 29.48
N VAL A 11 -9.17 -23.42 29.81
CA VAL A 11 -7.82 -23.29 29.19
C VAL A 11 -7.85 -23.67 27.74
N TYR A 12 -8.60 -24.70 27.32
CA TYR A 12 -8.74 -25.11 25.93
C TYR A 12 -9.42 -24.01 25.10
N GLU A 13 -10.52 -23.43 25.57
CA GLU A 13 -11.19 -22.31 24.89
C GLU A 13 -10.29 -21.08 24.81
N PHE A 14 -9.55 -20.75 25.87
CA PHE A 14 -8.61 -19.64 25.89
C PHE A 14 -7.42 -19.85 24.93
N ILE A 15 -6.91 -21.06 24.79
CA ILE A 15 -5.84 -21.38 23.82
C ILE A 15 -6.39 -21.41 22.40
N SER A 16 -7.57 -21.99 22.16
CA SER A 16 -8.17 -22.05 20.83
C SER A 16 -8.61 -20.70 20.31
N SER A 17 -9.02 -19.77 21.19
CA SER A 17 -9.37 -18.39 20.82
C SER A 17 -8.16 -17.51 20.46
N ARG A 18 -6.93 -17.97 20.70
CA ARG A 18 -5.68 -17.27 20.33
C ARG A 18 -4.97 -17.89 19.12
N GLN A 19 -5.56 -18.89 18.46
CA GLN A 19 -4.96 -19.45 17.26
C GLN A 19 -5.22 -18.50 16.09
N SER A 20 -4.15 -17.92 15.57
CA SER A 20 -4.18 -17.16 14.32
C SER A 20 -3.93 -18.08 13.14
N TYR A 21 -4.50 -17.73 11.99
CA TYR A 21 -4.20 -18.34 10.71
C TYR A 21 -3.64 -17.30 9.75
N THR A 22 -2.55 -17.64 9.06
CA THR A 22 -1.91 -16.77 8.09
C THR A 22 -1.91 -17.43 6.71
N ALA A 23 -2.56 -16.79 5.74
CA ALA A 23 -2.38 -17.12 4.33
C ALA A 23 -1.13 -16.39 3.81
N THR A 24 -0.31 -17.06 3.00
CA THR A 24 0.90 -16.47 2.42
C THR A 24 1.00 -16.80 0.94
N ALA A 25 1.38 -15.82 0.16
CA ALA A 25 1.72 -15.96 -1.25
C ALA A 25 3.07 -15.28 -1.53
N VAL A 26 3.75 -15.73 -2.57
CA VAL A 26 5.01 -15.11 -3.02
C VAL A 26 4.74 -14.45 -4.36
N ILE A 27 5.14 -13.19 -4.48
CA ILE A 27 5.10 -12.43 -5.73
C ILE A 27 6.52 -12.12 -6.18
N GLN A 28 6.70 -11.99 -7.50
CA GLN A 28 7.98 -11.62 -8.09
C GLN A 28 7.76 -10.55 -9.17
N TYR A 29 8.53 -9.48 -9.07
CA TYR A 29 8.63 -8.48 -10.14
C TYR A 29 9.57 -9.01 -11.23
N ALA A 30 9.04 -9.21 -12.44
CA ALA A 30 9.75 -9.85 -13.55
C ALA A 30 9.78 -8.90 -14.76
N GLY A 31 10.40 -7.74 -14.60
CA GLY A 31 10.65 -6.79 -15.67
C GLY A 31 12.13 -6.79 -16.12
N PRO A 32 12.45 -6.19 -17.27
CA PRO A 32 13.82 -6.09 -17.75
C PRO A 32 14.75 -5.32 -16.78
N ASN A 33 14.19 -4.37 -16.01
CA ASN A 33 14.93 -3.54 -15.07
C ASN A 33 14.60 -3.88 -13.60
N ALA A 34 13.89 -4.99 -13.34
CA ALA A 34 13.48 -5.38 -11.99
C ALA A 34 14.69 -5.63 -11.06
N SER A 35 15.79 -6.17 -11.59
CA SER A 35 17.05 -6.36 -10.84
C SER A 35 17.74 -5.05 -10.43
N GLU A 36 17.35 -3.93 -11.03
CA GLU A 36 17.77 -2.56 -10.68
C GLU A 36 16.77 -1.86 -9.76
N GLY A 37 15.74 -2.59 -9.29
CA GLY A 37 14.67 -2.06 -8.45
C GLY A 37 13.69 -1.16 -9.21
N LEU A 38 13.56 -1.35 -10.53
CA LEU A 38 12.72 -0.51 -11.38
C LEU A 38 11.58 -1.29 -12.02
N ASN A 39 10.43 -0.64 -12.10
CA ASN A 39 9.26 -1.06 -12.86
C ASN A 39 9.49 -0.92 -14.37
N ALA A 40 8.58 -1.44 -15.19
CA ALA A 40 8.66 -1.34 -16.64
C ALA A 40 8.63 0.12 -17.15
N ASP A 41 7.98 1.02 -16.44
CA ASP A 41 7.90 2.46 -16.72
C ASP A 41 9.14 3.24 -16.23
N GLY A 42 10.10 2.59 -15.59
CA GLY A 42 11.31 3.19 -15.01
C GLY A 42 11.13 3.82 -13.63
N THR A 43 9.95 3.72 -13.02
CA THR A 43 9.74 4.11 -11.62
C THR A 43 10.35 3.06 -10.68
N ARG A 44 10.61 3.42 -9.41
CA ARG A 44 11.08 2.44 -8.41
C ARG A 44 9.98 1.48 -8.03
N ILE A 45 10.33 0.21 -7.85
CA ILE A 45 9.43 -0.79 -7.27
C ILE A 45 9.13 -0.39 -5.82
N ASP A 46 7.84 -0.23 -5.51
CA ASP A 46 7.34 0.05 -4.17
C ASP A 46 6.35 -1.03 -3.72
N PRO A 47 6.78 -2.01 -2.92
CA PRO A 47 5.91 -3.08 -2.45
C PRO A 47 4.79 -2.59 -1.52
N SER A 48 4.87 -1.38 -0.97
CA SER A 48 3.83 -0.80 -0.12
C SER A 48 2.53 -0.52 -0.89
N GLU A 49 2.58 -0.42 -2.21
CA GLU A 49 1.41 -0.27 -3.08
C GLU A 49 0.42 -1.44 -2.95
N ILE A 50 0.90 -2.64 -2.58
CA ILE A 50 0.04 -3.81 -2.29
C ILE A 50 -0.97 -3.49 -1.19
N THR A 51 -0.59 -2.64 -0.25
CA THR A 51 -1.44 -2.22 0.88
C THR A 51 -2.04 -0.84 0.70
N SER A 52 -1.99 -0.28 -0.52
CA SER A 52 -2.58 1.03 -0.81
C SER A 52 -4.09 1.04 -0.59
N ALA A 53 -4.64 2.21 -0.29
CA ALA A 53 -6.08 2.37 -0.09
C ALA A 53 -6.88 1.91 -1.30
N SER A 54 -6.41 2.17 -2.52
CA SER A 54 -7.05 1.73 -3.76
C SER A 54 -7.22 0.22 -3.83
N VAL A 55 -6.15 -0.53 -3.58
CA VAL A 55 -6.13 -2.00 -3.64
C VAL A 55 -7.05 -2.59 -2.57
N ILE A 56 -6.92 -2.12 -1.33
CA ILE A 56 -7.68 -2.68 -0.20
C ILE A 56 -9.17 -2.35 -0.32
N ASN A 57 -9.54 -1.12 -0.68
CA ASN A 57 -10.94 -0.77 -0.84
C ASN A 57 -11.61 -1.53 -1.98
N LYS A 58 -10.89 -1.73 -3.10
CA LYS A 58 -11.40 -2.58 -4.18
C LYS A 58 -11.61 -4.03 -3.70
N THR A 59 -10.69 -4.57 -2.92
CA THR A 59 -10.82 -5.90 -2.30
C THR A 59 -12.06 -5.99 -1.39
N ILE A 60 -12.29 -4.99 -0.55
CA ILE A 60 -13.46 -4.90 0.32
C ILE A 60 -14.75 -4.92 -0.51
N GLN A 61 -14.80 -4.15 -1.59
CA GLN A 61 -15.95 -4.07 -2.49
C GLN A 61 -16.19 -5.40 -3.23
N ASP A 62 -15.14 -5.99 -3.81
CA ASP A 62 -15.24 -7.23 -4.60
C ASP A 62 -15.71 -8.42 -3.75
N LEU A 63 -15.30 -8.45 -2.48
CA LEU A 63 -15.71 -9.51 -1.54
C LEU A 63 -16.96 -9.16 -0.72
N GLY A 64 -17.51 -7.96 -0.87
CA GLY A 64 -18.67 -7.48 -0.12
C GLY A 64 -18.44 -7.48 1.40
N LEU A 65 -17.20 -7.14 1.84
CA LEU A 65 -16.85 -7.14 3.26
C LEU A 65 -17.45 -5.91 3.96
N THR A 66 -17.85 -6.09 5.21
CA THR A 66 -18.26 -4.98 6.10
C THR A 66 -17.07 -4.43 6.90
N ALA A 67 -15.84 -4.65 6.40
CA ALA A 67 -14.59 -4.20 7.01
C ALA A 67 -14.17 -2.84 6.46
N SER A 68 -13.32 -2.10 7.20
CA SER A 68 -12.67 -0.89 6.70
C SER A 68 -11.23 -1.17 6.25
N THR A 69 -10.66 -0.25 5.48
CA THR A 69 -9.24 -0.31 5.05
C THR A 69 -8.31 -0.44 6.25
N GLU A 70 -8.57 0.32 7.32
CA GLU A 70 -7.76 0.35 8.53
C GLU A 70 -7.81 -0.97 9.31
N SER A 71 -8.89 -1.74 9.16
CA SER A 71 -9.01 -3.06 9.79
C SER A 71 -8.34 -4.18 8.99
N ILE A 72 -8.23 -4.02 7.67
CA ILE A 72 -7.60 -4.99 6.76
C ILE A 72 -6.10 -4.75 6.62
N ARG A 73 -5.68 -3.48 6.39
CA ARG A 73 -4.29 -3.09 6.12
C ARG A 73 -3.28 -3.61 7.15
N PRO A 74 -3.48 -3.49 8.48
CA PRO A 74 -2.52 -3.97 9.46
C PRO A 74 -2.37 -5.50 9.52
N ARG A 75 -3.30 -6.24 8.92
CA ARG A 75 -3.28 -7.71 8.84
C ARG A 75 -2.50 -8.23 7.65
N ILE A 76 -2.11 -7.32 6.72
CA ILE A 76 -1.27 -7.65 5.58
C ILE A 76 0.18 -7.33 5.94
N SER A 77 1.06 -8.29 5.74
CA SER A 77 2.51 -8.12 5.85
C SER A 77 3.15 -8.38 4.49
N VAL A 78 4.04 -7.49 4.09
CA VAL A 78 4.85 -7.62 2.89
C VAL A 78 6.31 -7.69 3.32
N GLN A 79 6.99 -8.79 3.02
CA GLN A 79 8.35 -9.04 3.44
C GLN A 79 9.22 -9.42 2.25
N GLU A 80 10.41 -8.88 2.20
CA GLU A 80 11.41 -9.25 1.20
C GLU A 80 11.82 -10.71 1.36
N VAL A 81 11.94 -11.42 0.24
CA VAL A 81 12.52 -12.76 0.18
C VAL A 81 13.89 -12.63 -0.43
N ILE A 82 14.91 -12.57 0.44
CA ILE A 82 16.31 -12.44 0.02
C ILE A 82 16.85 -13.84 -0.24
N PRO A 83 17.42 -14.14 -1.43
CA PRO A 83 18.10 -15.40 -1.71
C PRO A 83 19.33 -15.58 -0.80
N GLU A 84 19.59 -16.81 -0.40
CA GLU A 84 20.71 -17.14 0.52
C GLU A 84 22.09 -16.76 -0.06
N ASP A 85 22.24 -16.82 -1.38
CA ASP A 85 23.47 -16.41 -2.06
C ASP A 85 23.70 -14.88 -2.03
N GLU A 86 22.64 -14.07 -1.90
CA GLU A 86 22.76 -12.61 -1.82
C GLU A 86 23.34 -12.15 -0.47
N GLU A 87 23.01 -12.83 0.62
CA GLU A 87 23.64 -12.55 1.92
C GLU A 87 25.15 -12.84 1.87
N THR A 88 25.55 -13.95 1.24
CA THR A 88 26.96 -14.29 1.07
C THR A 88 27.69 -13.28 0.17
N LYS A 89 27.08 -12.83 -0.90
CA LYS A 89 27.63 -11.78 -1.78
C LYS A 89 27.85 -10.48 -1.02
N LYS A 90 26.86 -10.07 -0.22
CA LYS A 90 26.93 -8.88 0.62
C LYS A 90 28.08 -8.96 1.62
N GLU A 91 28.20 -10.07 2.35
CA GLU A 91 29.29 -10.28 3.30
C GLU A 91 30.66 -10.24 2.62
N THR A 92 30.77 -10.85 1.43
CA THR A 92 32.01 -10.87 0.64
C THR A 92 32.40 -9.47 0.16
N ALA A 93 31.44 -8.70 -0.38
CA ALA A 93 31.69 -7.33 -0.83
C ALA A 93 32.12 -6.44 0.34
N LEU A 94 31.41 -6.49 1.46
CA LEU A 94 31.76 -5.72 2.66
C LEU A 94 33.15 -6.08 3.21
N SER A 95 33.55 -7.37 3.17
CA SER A 95 34.87 -7.81 3.61
C SER A 95 36.01 -7.30 2.71
N ASN A 96 35.72 -7.06 1.44
CA ASN A 96 36.65 -6.50 0.46
C ASN A 96 36.65 -4.94 0.47
N GLY A 97 35.74 -4.29 1.20
CA GLY A 97 35.56 -2.84 1.22
C GLY A 97 34.82 -2.29 0.00
N ASP A 98 34.12 -3.16 -0.72
CA ASP A 98 33.30 -2.79 -1.88
C ASP A 98 31.90 -2.39 -1.43
N GLU A 99 31.26 -1.47 -2.18
CA GLU A 99 29.84 -1.17 -2.03
C GLU A 99 29.01 -2.32 -2.60
N TYR A 100 27.98 -2.74 -1.84
CA TYR A 100 27.05 -3.77 -2.28
C TYR A 100 25.64 -3.18 -2.31
N GLU A 101 25.02 -3.21 -3.48
CA GLU A 101 23.67 -2.73 -3.70
C GLU A 101 22.81 -3.90 -4.21
N TYR A 102 21.71 -4.17 -3.52
CA TYR A 102 20.77 -5.23 -3.88
C TYR A 102 19.34 -4.69 -3.83
N TYR A 103 18.61 -4.94 -4.89
CA TYR A 103 17.20 -4.59 -4.99
C TYR A 103 16.36 -5.86 -4.99
N PRO A 104 15.56 -6.10 -3.92
CA PRO A 104 14.69 -7.25 -3.85
C PRO A 104 13.66 -7.23 -4.98
N THR A 105 13.49 -8.36 -5.64
CA THR A 105 12.45 -8.56 -6.66
C THR A 105 11.36 -9.51 -6.23
N THR A 106 11.57 -10.22 -5.12
CA THR A 106 10.67 -11.26 -4.61
C THR A 106 10.18 -10.87 -3.22
N TYR A 107 8.87 -10.96 -3.01
CA TYR A 107 8.23 -10.60 -1.75
C TYR A 107 7.23 -11.66 -1.32
N ALA A 108 7.23 -12.00 -0.03
CA ALA A 108 6.21 -12.79 0.62
C ALA A 108 5.12 -11.85 1.15
N VAL A 109 3.91 -12.01 0.63
CA VAL A 109 2.73 -11.27 1.08
C VAL A 109 1.88 -12.18 1.92
N SER A 110 1.53 -11.77 3.13
CA SER A 110 0.72 -12.59 4.03
C SER A 110 -0.44 -11.79 4.60
N PHE A 111 -1.55 -12.51 4.86
CA PHE A 111 -2.72 -11.96 5.54
C PHE A 111 -3.04 -12.83 6.76
N THR A 112 -3.14 -12.22 7.93
CA THR A 112 -3.34 -12.92 9.20
C THR A 112 -4.72 -12.63 9.79
N VAL A 113 -5.39 -13.68 10.29
CA VAL A 113 -6.68 -13.61 11.01
C VAL A 113 -6.58 -14.33 12.34
N ASP A 114 -7.35 -13.86 13.32
CA ASP A 114 -7.29 -14.35 14.70
C ASP A 114 -8.16 -15.59 14.96
N SER A 115 -8.52 -16.34 13.91
CA SER A 115 -9.33 -17.55 14.04
C SER A 115 -8.88 -18.60 13.03
N LYS A 116 -8.70 -19.84 13.51
CA LYS A 116 -8.39 -20.98 12.64
C LYS A 116 -9.55 -21.35 11.70
N ASP A 117 -10.78 -21.00 12.08
CA ASP A 117 -11.98 -21.32 11.29
C ASP A 117 -12.16 -20.33 10.12
N ALA A 118 -11.30 -19.29 10.04
CA ALA A 118 -11.29 -18.29 9.00
C ALA A 118 -10.23 -18.55 7.90
N THR A 119 -9.81 -19.80 7.72
CA THR A 119 -8.79 -20.20 6.73
C THR A 119 -9.17 -19.76 5.31
N ASP A 120 -10.42 -20.06 4.90
CA ASP A 120 -10.90 -19.69 3.57
C ASP A 120 -11.07 -18.17 3.44
N TYR A 121 -11.47 -17.49 4.51
CA TYR A 121 -11.55 -16.04 4.54
C TYR A 121 -10.16 -15.42 4.32
N ALA A 122 -9.14 -15.87 5.07
CA ALA A 122 -7.79 -15.33 4.93
C ALA A 122 -7.23 -15.54 3.51
N ARG A 123 -7.47 -16.72 2.93
CA ARG A 123 -7.06 -17.03 1.56
C ARG A 123 -7.80 -16.15 0.56
N ASN A 124 -9.10 -16.03 0.65
CA ASN A 124 -9.92 -15.26 -0.28
C ASN A 124 -9.56 -13.77 -0.24
N VAL A 125 -9.30 -13.22 0.96
CA VAL A 125 -8.86 -11.83 1.10
C VAL A 125 -7.49 -11.64 0.45
N LEU A 126 -6.51 -12.52 0.74
CA LEU A 126 -5.18 -12.42 0.14
C LEU A 126 -5.23 -12.55 -1.39
N ASP A 127 -5.98 -13.51 -1.92
CA ASP A 127 -6.14 -13.71 -3.37
C ASP A 127 -6.77 -12.48 -4.04
N SER A 128 -7.78 -11.88 -3.40
CA SER A 128 -8.41 -10.67 -3.92
C SER A 128 -7.49 -9.45 -3.84
N VAL A 129 -6.72 -9.29 -2.74
CA VAL A 129 -5.70 -8.24 -2.62
C VAL A 129 -4.68 -8.34 -3.75
N LEU A 130 -4.13 -9.54 -3.97
CA LEU A 130 -3.13 -9.75 -5.02
C LEU A 130 -3.70 -9.56 -6.43
N THR A 131 -4.93 -10.02 -6.67
CA THR A 131 -5.61 -9.82 -7.97
C THR A 131 -5.81 -8.34 -8.25
N ASN A 132 -6.29 -7.57 -7.26
CA ASN A 132 -6.50 -6.13 -7.39
C ASN A 132 -5.17 -5.36 -7.49
N TYR A 133 -4.14 -5.83 -6.79
CA TYR A 133 -2.80 -5.26 -6.93
C TYR A 133 -2.22 -5.50 -8.33
N PHE A 134 -2.33 -6.71 -8.88
CA PHE A 134 -1.84 -6.99 -10.23
C PHE A 134 -2.57 -6.18 -11.30
N GLN A 135 -3.89 -5.96 -11.13
CA GLN A 135 -4.61 -5.06 -12.01
C GLN A 135 -4.10 -3.62 -11.88
N TYR A 136 -4.00 -3.11 -10.66
CA TYR A 136 -3.45 -1.78 -10.36
C TYR A 136 -2.05 -1.60 -10.96
N TYR A 137 -1.15 -2.56 -10.69
CA TYR A 137 0.22 -2.55 -11.21
C TYR A 137 0.27 -2.55 -12.74
N SER A 138 -0.58 -3.35 -13.40
CA SER A 138 -0.65 -3.39 -14.85
C SER A 138 -1.08 -2.05 -15.43
N GLU A 139 -2.09 -1.42 -14.84
CA GLU A 139 -2.62 -0.13 -15.28
C GLU A 139 -1.63 1.02 -15.03
N THR A 140 -0.85 0.94 -13.95
CA THR A 140 0.04 2.03 -13.52
C THR A 140 1.44 1.92 -14.11
N HIS A 141 2.02 0.71 -14.11
CA HIS A 141 3.44 0.52 -14.42
C HIS A 141 3.72 -0.21 -15.74
N VAL A 142 2.71 -0.86 -16.34
CA VAL A 142 2.89 -1.65 -17.58
C VAL A 142 2.20 -1.01 -18.76
N ASP A 143 0.97 -0.54 -18.61
CA ASP A 143 0.18 0.03 -19.70
C ASP A 143 0.39 1.56 -19.79
N ALA A 144 1.58 1.93 -20.28
CA ALA A 144 2.10 3.29 -20.25
C ALA A 144 1.34 4.31 -21.13
N ASP A 145 0.31 3.89 -21.86
CA ASP A 145 -0.49 4.76 -22.72
C ASP A 145 -1.84 5.17 -22.11
N ILE A 146 -2.21 4.60 -20.97
CA ILE A 146 -3.43 4.96 -20.26
C ILE A 146 -3.14 6.05 -19.24
N PHE A 147 -3.82 7.20 -19.35
CA PHE A 147 -3.73 8.26 -18.36
C PHE A 147 -4.37 7.81 -17.03
N PRO A 148 -3.68 7.92 -15.89
CA PRO A 148 -4.21 7.49 -14.59
C PRO A 148 -5.53 8.19 -14.23
N ASN A 149 -6.57 7.42 -13.89
CA ASN A 149 -7.91 7.96 -13.59
C ASN A 149 -8.51 7.43 -12.28
N ASN A 150 -7.67 7.03 -11.33
CA ASN A 150 -8.13 6.48 -10.05
C ASN A 150 -8.93 7.49 -9.20
N ALA A 151 -8.71 8.80 -9.44
CA ALA A 151 -9.43 9.86 -8.74
C ALA A 151 -10.95 9.86 -8.98
N SER A 152 -11.44 9.34 -10.11
CA SER A 152 -12.87 9.26 -10.40
C SER A 152 -13.62 8.35 -9.43
N ASN A 153 -12.96 7.36 -8.87
CA ASN A 153 -13.54 6.39 -7.94
C ASN A 153 -13.78 6.98 -6.55
N VAL A 154 -13.05 8.04 -6.16
CA VAL A 154 -13.16 8.66 -4.85
C VAL A 154 -14.55 9.27 -4.59
N SER A 155 -15.22 9.76 -5.63
CA SER A 155 -16.56 10.35 -5.51
C SER A 155 -17.69 9.33 -5.38
N VAL A 156 -17.46 8.08 -5.79
CA VAL A 156 -18.47 7.02 -5.85
C VAL A 156 -18.37 6.07 -4.67
N ALA A 157 -17.16 5.83 -4.18
CA ALA A 157 -16.90 4.92 -3.08
C ALA A 157 -17.02 5.61 -1.71
N ASN A 158 -17.33 4.80 -0.69
CA ASN A 158 -17.50 5.28 0.68
C ASN A 158 -16.15 5.25 1.44
N TYR A 159 -15.15 5.96 0.90
CA TYR A 159 -13.82 6.05 1.48
C TYR A 159 -13.79 6.96 2.71
N GLU A 160 -12.89 6.67 3.66
CA GLU A 160 -12.52 7.62 4.68
C GLU A 160 -11.78 8.83 4.06
N TYR A 161 -11.83 9.98 4.74
CA TYR A 161 -11.21 11.20 4.21
C TYR A 161 -9.71 11.07 4.01
N ILE A 162 -9.02 10.33 4.90
CA ILE A 162 -7.59 10.03 4.77
C ILE A 162 -7.31 9.20 3.51
N ASP A 163 -8.11 8.16 3.27
CA ASP A 163 -7.99 7.32 2.08
C ASP A 163 -8.23 8.11 0.80
N CYS A 164 -9.22 9.01 0.82
CA CYS A 164 -9.46 9.91 -0.31
C CYS A 164 -8.22 10.75 -0.65
N VAL A 165 -7.57 11.33 0.36
CA VAL A 165 -6.36 12.13 0.15
C VAL A 165 -5.21 11.28 -0.34
N GLU A 166 -5.05 10.06 0.17
CA GLU A 166 -4.02 9.11 -0.29
C GLU A 166 -4.23 8.73 -1.75
N ILE A 167 -5.45 8.35 -2.14
CA ILE A 167 -5.80 8.01 -3.52
C ILE A 167 -5.52 9.19 -4.45
N LEU A 168 -5.96 10.39 -4.09
CA LEU A 168 -5.75 11.59 -4.89
C LEU A 168 -4.25 11.91 -5.04
N ARG A 169 -3.47 11.76 -3.97
CA ARG A 169 -2.02 11.98 -4.01
C ARG A 169 -1.30 10.97 -4.89
N ASN A 170 -1.67 9.69 -4.78
CA ASN A 170 -1.09 8.65 -5.63
C ASN A 170 -1.45 8.89 -7.09
N THR A 171 -2.73 9.17 -7.40
CA THR A 171 -3.16 9.52 -8.77
C THR A 171 -2.42 10.75 -9.31
N ALA A 172 -2.18 11.77 -8.49
CA ALA A 172 -1.43 12.95 -8.92
C ALA A 172 0.04 12.62 -9.23
N ASN A 173 0.68 11.78 -8.42
CA ASN A 173 2.05 11.31 -8.67
C ASN A 173 2.14 10.47 -9.94
N GLU A 174 1.21 9.53 -10.14
CA GLU A 174 1.11 8.69 -11.34
C GLU A 174 0.88 9.55 -12.59
N SER A 175 -0.01 10.54 -12.51
CA SER A 175 -0.26 11.49 -13.58
C SER A 175 0.99 12.30 -13.93
N ALA A 176 1.74 12.76 -12.92
CA ALA A 176 3.01 13.47 -13.14
C ALA A 176 4.04 12.57 -13.81
N ALA A 177 4.16 11.31 -13.40
CA ALA A 177 5.08 10.33 -13.99
C ALA A 177 4.72 10.03 -15.46
N PHE A 178 3.44 9.80 -15.76
CA PHE A 178 2.93 9.62 -17.12
C PHE A 178 3.24 10.82 -18.01
N LEU A 179 2.93 12.03 -17.54
CA LEU A 179 3.15 13.26 -18.29
C LEU A 179 4.64 13.55 -18.51
N ARG A 180 5.50 13.16 -17.54
CA ARG A 180 6.97 13.29 -17.71
C ARG A 180 7.47 12.40 -18.84
N LYS A 181 7.01 11.15 -18.89
CA LYS A 181 7.32 10.25 -20.01
C LYS A 181 6.86 10.84 -21.34
N LYS A 182 5.63 11.39 -21.40
CA LYS A 182 5.12 12.05 -22.61
C LYS A 182 5.89 13.33 -22.97
N ALA A 183 6.41 14.07 -22.00
CA ALA A 183 7.28 15.22 -22.23
C ALA A 183 8.62 14.82 -22.84
N GLU A 184 9.18 13.69 -22.44
CA GLU A 184 10.40 13.11 -23.05
C GLU A 184 10.16 12.64 -24.47
N GLU A 185 9.04 11.95 -24.73
CA GLU A 185 8.66 11.47 -26.07
C GLU A 185 8.34 12.62 -27.04
N LYS A 186 7.73 13.70 -26.56
CA LYS A 186 7.21 14.83 -27.36
C LYS A 186 7.59 16.17 -26.73
N CYS A 187 8.88 16.43 -26.62
CA CYS A 187 9.43 17.59 -25.95
C CYS A 187 8.97 18.97 -26.51
N SER A 188 8.51 19.02 -27.76
CA SER A 188 8.00 20.23 -28.39
C SER A 188 6.48 20.39 -28.34
N PHE A 189 5.77 19.49 -27.65
CA PHE A 189 4.31 19.57 -27.58
C PHE A 189 3.88 20.80 -26.78
N TYR A 190 2.96 21.56 -27.36
CA TYR A 190 2.31 22.70 -26.74
C TYR A 190 0.83 22.75 -27.17
N SER A 191 -0.06 22.78 -26.21
CA SER A 191 -1.50 22.86 -26.47
C SER A 191 -1.91 24.28 -26.82
N VAL A 192 -2.27 24.54 -28.07
CA VAL A 192 -2.75 25.86 -28.51
C VAL A 192 -4.01 26.31 -27.77
N LYS A 193 -4.83 25.34 -27.30
CA LYS A 193 -6.10 25.63 -26.61
C LYS A 193 -5.90 26.03 -25.14
N SER A 194 -5.03 25.33 -24.41
CA SER A 194 -4.84 25.54 -22.98
C SER A 194 -3.60 26.37 -22.65
N GLY A 195 -2.64 26.47 -23.56
CA GLY A 195 -1.37 27.13 -23.32
C GLY A 195 -0.39 26.33 -22.47
N TYR A 196 -0.62 25.03 -22.29
CA TYR A 196 0.24 24.16 -21.48
C TYR A 196 1.06 23.21 -22.35
N SER A 197 2.32 23.01 -21.97
CA SER A 197 3.15 21.89 -22.38
C SER A 197 2.97 20.69 -21.42
N PHE A 198 3.50 19.52 -21.80
CA PHE A 198 3.54 18.39 -20.83
C PHE A 198 4.36 18.73 -19.58
N SER A 199 5.46 19.47 -19.71
CA SER A 199 6.29 19.89 -18.58
C SER A 199 5.56 20.82 -17.61
N ASP A 200 4.71 21.71 -18.12
CA ASP A 200 3.88 22.57 -17.27
C ASP A 200 2.87 21.73 -16.47
N LEU A 201 2.24 20.75 -17.13
CA LEU A 201 1.32 19.84 -16.45
C LEU A 201 2.03 18.96 -15.41
N VAL A 202 3.24 18.48 -15.69
CA VAL A 202 4.07 17.78 -14.68
C VAL A 202 4.23 18.64 -13.43
N SER A 203 4.61 19.91 -13.61
CA SER A 203 4.82 20.83 -12.51
C SER A 203 3.56 21.06 -11.68
N GLU A 204 2.40 21.17 -12.34
CA GLU A 204 1.11 21.34 -11.66
C GLU A 204 0.71 20.09 -10.86
N TYR A 205 0.86 18.89 -11.42
CA TYR A 205 0.54 17.66 -10.71
C TYR A 205 1.51 17.39 -9.54
N GLU A 206 2.80 17.70 -9.71
CA GLU A 206 3.76 17.62 -8.61
C GLU A 206 3.45 18.61 -7.49
N TYR A 207 3.07 19.86 -7.84
CA TYR A 207 2.64 20.84 -6.86
C TYR A 207 1.40 20.37 -6.10
N LEU A 208 0.41 19.82 -6.82
CA LEU A 208 -0.81 19.25 -6.23
C LEU A 208 -0.46 18.15 -5.23
N ALA A 209 0.36 17.18 -5.63
CA ALA A 209 0.74 16.04 -4.78
C ALA A 209 1.55 16.46 -3.55
N LYS A 210 2.56 17.34 -3.73
CA LYS A 210 3.52 17.70 -2.67
C LYS A 210 3.03 18.78 -1.71
N ASN A 211 2.15 19.68 -2.18
CA ASN A 211 1.69 20.82 -1.37
C ASN A 211 0.21 20.70 -1.03
N ALA A 212 -0.68 20.89 -2.01
CA ALA A 212 -2.11 21.00 -1.74
C ALA A 212 -2.71 19.76 -1.05
N LEU A 213 -2.32 18.55 -1.48
CA LEU A 213 -2.81 17.31 -0.88
C LEU A 213 -2.13 17.00 0.47
N ASN A 214 -0.90 17.44 0.69
CA ASN A 214 -0.29 17.37 2.02
C ASN A 214 -0.95 18.33 3.02
N ASP A 215 -1.30 19.53 2.57
CA ASP A 215 -2.05 20.49 3.40
C ASP A 215 -3.44 19.96 3.73
N LEU A 216 -4.12 19.34 2.76
CA LEU A 216 -5.41 18.70 2.97
C LEU A 216 -5.29 17.52 3.94
N TYR A 217 -4.26 16.68 3.81
CA TYR A 217 -3.98 15.58 4.73
C TYR A 217 -3.78 16.08 6.16
N ALA A 218 -2.95 17.11 6.33
CA ALA A 218 -2.73 17.74 7.63
C ALA A 218 -4.03 18.34 8.20
N TYR A 219 -4.87 18.94 7.36
CA TYR A 219 -6.17 19.48 7.75
C TYR A 219 -7.10 18.39 8.26
N VAL A 220 -7.21 17.26 7.53
CA VAL A 220 -8.04 16.11 7.93
C VAL A 220 -7.62 15.58 9.30
N ILE A 221 -6.31 15.37 9.50
CA ILE A 221 -5.78 14.85 10.77
C ILE A 221 -5.96 15.84 11.91
N ASN A 222 -5.58 17.11 11.72
CA ASN A 222 -5.64 18.13 12.77
C ASN A 222 -7.07 18.39 13.25
N ASN A 223 -8.05 18.29 12.36
CA ASN A 223 -9.46 18.46 12.68
C ASN A 223 -10.17 17.15 13.02
N LYS A 224 -9.45 16.01 13.04
CA LYS A 224 -10.01 14.68 13.33
C LYS A 224 -11.24 14.38 12.49
N LEU A 225 -11.17 14.70 11.20
CA LEU A 225 -12.28 14.46 10.29
C LEU A 225 -12.38 12.97 9.97
N VAL A 226 -13.49 12.36 10.33
CA VAL A 226 -13.81 10.95 10.12
C VAL A 226 -15.20 10.88 9.50
N ARG A 227 -15.37 10.03 8.51
CA ARG A 227 -16.65 9.83 7.83
C ARG A 227 -17.58 8.92 8.62
N ASP A 228 -17.02 7.88 9.23
CA ASP A 228 -17.75 6.92 10.07
C ASP A 228 -17.30 6.98 11.53
N TYR A 229 -18.05 7.73 12.34
CA TYR A 229 -17.77 7.87 13.77
C TYR A 229 -18.03 6.59 14.58
N GLN A 230 -18.89 5.69 14.12
CA GLN A 230 -19.19 4.45 14.85
C GLN A 230 -17.99 3.52 14.85
N TRP A 231 -17.29 3.41 13.72
CA TRP A 231 -16.12 2.57 13.58
C TRP A 231 -14.96 3.01 14.49
N VAL A 232 -14.70 4.33 14.58
CA VAL A 232 -13.60 4.88 15.42
C VAL A 232 -13.83 4.66 16.91
N SER A 233 -15.08 4.54 17.35
CA SER A 233 -15.41 4.31 18.76
C SER A 233 -15.29 2.85 19.19
N GLU A 234 -15.32 1.91 18.26
CA GLU A 234 -15.30 0.46 18.54
C GLU A 234 -13.90 -0.16 18.48
N GLU A 235 -12.91 0.47 17.78
CA GLU A 235 -11.52 -0.04 17.71
C GLU A 235 -10.44 1.02 18.01
N PRO A 236 -10.14 1.30 19.30
CA PRO A 236 -9.13 2.30 19.68
C PRO A 236 -7.65 1.98 19.37
N PRO A 237 -7.18 0.73 19.09
CA PRO A 237 -5.73 0.47 19.03
C PRO A 237 -5.03 0.90 17.74
N ALA A 238 -5.72 1.00 16.61
CA ALA A 238 -5.08 1.35 15.33
C ALA A 238 -4.68 2.84 15.25
N MET A 239 -5.43 3.74 15.90
CA MET A 239 -5.08 5.17 15.95
C MET A 239 -3.85 5.47 16.80
N THR A 240 -3.52 4.64 17.79
CA THR A 240 -2.32 4.85 18.62
C THR A 240 -1.02 4.61 17.86
N SER A 241 -0.99 3.73 16.87
CA SER A 241 0.18 3.53 16.02
C SER A 241 0.40 4.70 15.05
N PHE A 242 -0.67 5.31 14.54
CA PHE A 242 -0.60 6.51 13.70
C PHE A 242 -0.10 7.74 14.48
N LEU A 243 -0.60 7.93 15.71
CA LEU A 243 -0.16 9.03 16.57
C LEU A 243 1.31 8.84 17.03
N SER A 244 1.81 7.62 17.15
CA SER A 244 3.22 7.36 17.48
C SER A 244 4.17 7.70 16.32
N VAL A 245 3.80 7.41 15.08
CA VAL A 245 4.56 7.82 13.88
C VAL A 245 4.56 9.34 13.72
N TRP A 246 3.42 9.99 14.03
CA TRP A 246 3.29 11.44 13.95
C TRP A 246 4.11 12.17 15.03
N SER A 247 4.18 11.63 16.25
CA SER A 247 5.03 12.17 17.32
C SER A 247 6.51 12.06 16.98
N PHE A 248 6.92 11.02 16.25
CA PHE A 248 8.30 10.82 15.79
C PHE A 248 8.70 11.81 14.70
N LEU A 249 7.80 12.13 13.76
CA LEU A 249 8.05 13.12 12.69
C LEU A 249 8.13 14.56 13.24
N ASN A 250 7.31 14.92 14.23
CA ASN A 250 7.36 16.24 14.86
C ASN A 250 8.52 16.42 15.85
N ALA A 251 9.11 15.35 16.37
CA ALA A 251 10.30 15.42 17.23
C ALA A 251 11.59 15.65 16.43
N SER A 252 11.57 15.38 15.11
CA SER A 252 12.73 15.54 14.22
C SER A 252 12.84 16.92 13.55
N THR A 253 11.88 17.84 13.81
CA THR A 253 11.83 19.21 13.24
C THR A 253 11.99 20.31 14.30
N ARG A 254 12.57 20.00 15.45
CA ARG A 254 13.01 21.00 16.46
C ARG A 254 14.51 20.98 16.65
#